data_6ce82064de3f5acb6dccaee313a337cc
#
_entry.id   6ce82064de3f5acb6dccaee313a337cc
#
_cell.length_a   1.000
_cell.length_b   1.000
_cell.length_c   1.000
_cell.angle_alpha   90.00
_cell.angle_beta   90.00
_cell.angle_gamma   90.00
#
_symmetry.space_group_name_H-M   'P 1'
#
loop_
_entity.id
_entity.type
_entity.pdbx_description
1 polymer ?
#
loop_
_entity_poly.entity_id
_entity_poly.type
_entity_poly.pdbx_seq_one_letter_code
_entity_poly.pdbx_strand_id
1 'polypeptide(L)'
;VQNRSYVQYADLYPSDSTLHIRLAGHEVPPIVAALIATEDVRFRTHSGIDIPSLARVAVKTLLLQNTSQGGGSTITQQLAKNLFPRDTVRNRGVVVRKAKLVTSKFKEWITALKLEYNYTKEEIAAMYLNTVEFGSNAFGIKSAAHTFFNKEPDELNVQEAAVLVGVVNAPTR
;
A
#
# COMPACT_ATOMS: atom_id res chain seq x y z
N VAL A 1 2.90 -15.68 -19.30
CA VAL A 1 3.72 -14.70 -18.55
C VAL A 1 3.32 -13.34 -19.08
N GLN A 2 2.38 -12.66 -18.37
CA GLN A 2 2.05 -11.27 -18.70
C GLN A 2 3.31 -10.43 -18.50
N ASN A 3 3.73 -9.73 -19.54
CA ASN A 3 4.83 -8.79 -19.51
C ASN A 3 4.37 -7.60 -18.64
N ARG A 4 4.65 -7.68 -17.33
CA ARG A 4 4.35 -6.61 -16.38
C ARG A 4 5.42 -5.54 -16.59
N SER A 5 5.12 -4.55 -17.46
CA SER A 5 5.97 -3.38 -17.57
C SER A 5 5.94 -2.62 -16.23
N TYR A 6 7.10 -2.52 -15.59
CA TYR A 6 7.27 -1.77 -14.35
C TYR A 6 7.11 -0.26 -14.64
N VAL A 7 6.25 0.40 -13.88
CA VAL A 7 6.04 1.85 -13.96
C VAL A 7 6.98 2.53 -12.99
N GLN A 8 7.84 3.42 -13.49
CA GLN A 8 8.72 4.23 -12.64
C GLN A 8 7.90 5.29 -11.90
N TYR A 9 8.40 5.80 -10.78
CA TYR A 9 7.70 6.87 -10.05
C TYR A 9 7.51 8.13 -10.90
N ALA A 10 8.50 8.46 -11.72
CA ALA A 10 8.43 9.61 -12.63
C ALA A 10 7.31 9.47 -13.68
N ASP A 11 7.04 8.23 -14.13
CA ASP A 11 6.00 7.94 -15.13
C ASP A 11 4.57 8.00 -14.55
N LEU A 12 4.42 8.28 -13.26
CA LEU A 12 3.12 8.46 -12.60
C LEU A 12 2.65 9.92 -12.61
N TYR A 13 3.53 10.86 -12.98
CA TYR A 13 3.17 12.28 -13.03
C TYR A 13 2.39 12.58 -14.31
N PRO A 14 1.23 13.26 -14.20
CA PRO A 14 0.55 13.79 -15.37
C PRO A 14 1.47 14.73 -16.15
N SER A 15 1.36 14.70 -17.47
CA SER A 15 2.08 15.63 -18.35
C SER A 15 1.67 17.09 -18.10
N ASP A 16 0.42 17.30 -17.64
CA ASP A 16 -0.07 18.60 -17.19
C ASP A 16 0.26 18.83 -15.71
N SER A 17 1.21 19.70 -15.44
CA SER A 17 1.66 20.05 -14.08
C SER A 17 0.56 20.67 -13.20
N THR A 18 -0.53 21.18 -13.77
CA THR A 18 -1.68 21.69 -13.00
C THR A 18 -2.43 20.59 -12.26
N LEU A 19 -2.26 19.33 -12.69
CA LEU A 19 -2.83 18.15 -12.06
C LEU A 19 -1.93 17.55 -10.97
N HIS A 20 -0.72 18.08 -10.77
CA HIS A 20 0.15 17.65 -9.68
C HIS A 20 -0.43 18.06 -8.33
N ILE A 21 -0.37 17.15 -7.37
CA ILE A 21 -0.87 17.40 -6.02
C ILE A 21 0.30 17.71 -5.09
N ARG A 22 0.14 18.69 -4.23
CA ARG A 22 1.13 19.02 -3.21
C ARG A 22 0.73 18.45 -1.85
N LEU A 23 1.53 17.52 -1.32
CA LEU A 23 1.37 16.94 0.02
C LEU A 23 2.60 17.24 0.86
N ALA A 24 2.39 17.88 2.02
CA ALA A 24 3.47 18.23 2.96
C ALA A 24 4.67 18.94 2.30
N GLY A 25 4.39 19.82 1.33
CA GLY A 25 5.41 20.59 0.60
C GLY A 25 6.05 19.86 -0.60
N HIS A 26 5.72 18.60 -0.82
CA HIS A 26 6.23 17.80 -1.94
C HIS A 26 5.15 17.64 -3.02
N GLU A 27 5.56 17.76 -4.27
CA GLU A 27 4.70 17.36 -5.39
C GLU A 27 4.65 15.83 -5.48
N VAL A 28 3.44 15.32 -5.71
CA VAL A 28 3.19 13.88 -5.82
C VAL A 28 2.16 13.61 -6.93
N PRO A 29 2.27 12.49 -7.64
CA PRO A 29 1.24 12.07 -8.60
C PRO A 29 -0.12 11.83 -7.93
N PRO A 30 -1.26 12.00 -8.62
CA PRO A 30 -2.59 11.79 -8.08
C PRO A 30 -2.78 10.43 -7.40
N ILE A 31 -2.28 9.37 -8.01
CA ILE A 31 -2.38 8.01 -7.45
C ILE A 31 -1.59 7.83 -6.15
N VAL A 32 -0.42 8.47 -6.05
CA VAL A 32 0.40 8.44 -4.83
C VAL A 32 -0.25 9.30 -3.74
N ALA A 33 -0.82 10.45 -4.11
CA ALA A 33 -1.56 11.28 -3.16
C ALA A 33 -2.76 10.54 -2.57
N ALA A 34 -3.56 9.87 -3.40
CA ALA A 34 -4.69 9.05 -2.97
C ALA A 34 -4.22 7.90 -2.06
N LEU A 35 -3.14 7.22 -2.42
CA LEU A 35 -2.56 6.13 -1.63
C LEU A 35 -2.12 6.61 -0.25
N ILE A 36 -1.36 7.70 -0.16
CA ILE A 36 -0.88 8.26 1.11
C ILE A 36 -2.06 8.71 1.97
N ALA A 37 -3.04 9.42 1.39
CA ALA A 37 -4.18 9.94 2.12
C ALA A 37 -5.06 8.82 2.71
N THR A 38 -5.14 7.68 2.06
CA THR A 38 -6.02 6.58 2.43
C THR A 38 -5.34 5.56 3.35
N GLU A 39 -4.12 5.17 3.00
CA GLU A 39 -3.41 4.07 3.66
C GLU A 39 -2.46 4.53 4.76
N ASP A 40 -1.76 5.64 4.55
CA ASP A 40 -0.61 5.98 5.38
C ASP A 40 -0.31 7.49 5.36
N VAL A 41 -1.15 8.27 6.03
CA VAL A 41 -1.06 9.75 6.05
C VAL A 41 0.32 10.24 6.47
N ARG A 42 1.07 9.46 7.26
CA ARG A 42 2.41 9.79 7.72
C ARG A 42 3.52 9.07 6.97
N PHE A 43 3.24 8.52 5.80
CA PHE A 43 4.19 7.76 4.99
C PHE A 43 5.56 8.43 4.86
N ARG A 44 5.59 9.75 4.68
CA ARG A 44 6.84 10.52 4.51
C ARG A 44 7.62 10.79 5.79
N THR A 45 7.05 10.49 6.97
CA THR A 45 7.65 10.89 8.27
C THR A 45 8.15 9.74 9.11
N HIS A 46 7.76 8.50 8.79
CA HIS A 46 8.22 7.31 9.51
C HIS A 46 9.19 6.46 8.67
N SER A 47 9.95 5.59 9.32
CA SER A 47 10.91 4.68 8.68
C SER A 47 10.35 3.25 8.60
N GLY A 48 9.20 3.08 7.94
CA GLY A 48 8.56 1.77 7.70
C GLY A 48 7.60 1.31 8.79
N ILE A 49 7.70 1.82 10.01
CA ILE A 49 6.79 1.55 11.12
C ILE A 49 6.26 2.86 11.66
N ASP A 50 4.95 3.02 11.70
CA ASP A 50 4.28 4.18 12.27
C ASP A 50 3.83 3.87 13.70
N ILE A 51 4.70 4.17 14.69
CA ILE A 51 4.45 3.92 16.12
C ILE A 51 3.17 4.63 16.62
N PRO A 52 2.94 5.93 16.33
CA PRO A 52 1.69 6.60 16.72
C PRO A 52 0.44 5.94 16.14
N SER A 53 0.46 5.46 14.89
CA SER A 53 -0.68 4.73 14.32
C SER A 53 -0.91 3.38 14.99
N LEU A 54 0.16 2.64 15.27
CA LEU A 54 0.07 1.38 16.03
C LEU A 54 -0.50 1.59 17.42
N ALA A 55 -0.04 2.61 18.15
CA ALA A 55 -0.56 2.96 19.47
C ALA A 55 -2.05 3.31 19.41
N ARG A 56 -2.45 4.13 18.44
CA ARG A 56 -3.86 4.50 18.23
C ARG A 56 -4.75 3.27 17.97
N VAL A 57 -4.31 2.35 17.12
CA VAL A 57 -5.05 1.11 16.82
C VAL A 57 -5.12 0.22 18.05
N ALA A 58 -4.01 0.06 18.80
CA ALA A 58 -3.99 -0.73 20.03
C ALA A 58 -4.98 -0.19 21.07
N VAL A 59 -4.98 1.13 21.32
CA VAL A 59 -5.92 1.78 22.22
C VAL A 59 -7.38 1.59 21.76
N LYS A 60 -7.67 1.81 20.49
CA LYS A 60 -9.02 1.62 19.94
C LYS A 60 -9.50 0.16 20.07
N THR A 61 -8.63 -0.80 19.78
CA THR A 61 -8.96 -2.23 19.89
C THR A 61 -9.22 -2.64 21.34
N LEU A 62 -8.41 -2.13 22.28
CA LEU A 62 -8.56 -2.42 23.72
C LEU A 62 -9.81 -1.76 24.32
N LEU A 63 -10.10 -0.50 23.95
CA LEU A 63 -11.20 0.26 24.55
C LEU A 63 -12.55 0.00 23.88
N LEU A 64 -12.58 -0.18 22.56
CA LEU A 64 -13.83 -0.26 21.78
C LEU A 64 -14.18 -1.67 21.35
N GLN A 65 -13.34 -2.67 21.63
CA GLN A 65 -13.48 -4.07 21.18
C GLN A 65 -13.78 -4.21 19.67
N ASN A 66 -13.50 -3.16 18.92
CA ASN A 66 -13.80 -3.07 17.49
C ASN A 66 -12.57 -3.46 16.66
N THR A 67 -12.54 -4.71 16.21
CA THR A 67 -11.43 -5.28 15.44
C THR A 67 -11.52 -4.97 13.94
N SER A 68 -12.57 -4.31 13.49
CA SER A 68 -12.89 -4.13 12.06
C SER A 68 -12.28 -2.88 11.42
N GLN A 69 -11.65 -2.00 12.19
CA GLN A 69 -11.01 -0.82 11.62
C GLN A 69 -9.52 -1.08 11.37
N GLY A 70 -9.20 -1.46 10.13
CA GLY A 70 -7.84 -1.47 9.59
C GLY A 70 -7.17 -0.09 9.73
N GLY A 71 -5.89 0.03 9.39
CA GLY A 71 -5.17 1.31 9.35
C GLY A 71 -3.99 1.42 10.33
N GLY A 72 -3.49 0.29 10.83
CA GLY A 72 -2.25 0.26 11.61
C GLY A 72 -1.01 -0.20 10.85
N SER A 73 -1.15 -0.66 9.60
CA SER A 73 -0.02 -1.10 8.76
C SER A 73 0.35 0.00 7.76
N THR A 74 1.62 0.31 7.67
CA THR A 74 2.15 1.29 6.70
C THR A 74 2.17 0.72 5.29
N ILE A 75 2.30 1.59 4.27
CA ILE A 75 2.49 1.20 2.86
C ILE A 75 3.71 0.27 2.75
N THR A 76 4.81 0.57 3.42
CA THR A 76 6.03 -0.24 3.40
C THR A 76 5.83 -1.62 4.01
N GLN A 77 5.03 -1.75 5.08
CA GLN A 77 4.67 -3.06 5.66
C GLN A 77 3.75 -3.86 4.74
N GLN A 78 2.84 -3.20 4.04
CA GLN A 78 1.98 -3.83 3.04
C GLN A 78 2.80 -4.32 1.84
N LEU A 79 3.77 -3.51 1.37
CA LEU A 79 4.72 -3.92 0.34
C LEU A 79 5.53 -5.14 0.79
N ALA A 80 6.08 -5.12 2.00
CA ALA A 80 6.82 -6.26 2.56
C ALA A 80 5.98 -7.55 2.56
N LYS A 81 4.69 -7.46 2.92
CA LYS A 81 3.76 -8.58 2.88
C LYS A 81 3.48 -9.08 1.45
N ASN A 82 3.40 -8.18 0.47
CA ASN A 82 3.17 -8.54 -0.94
C ASN A 82 4.39 -9.21 -1.57
N LEU A 83 5.60 -8.73 -1.24
CA LEU A 83 6.86 -9.32 -1.72
C LEU A 83 7.16 -10.68 -1.06
N PHE A 84 6.79 -10.85 0.20
CA PHE A 84 7.01 -12.06 0.99
C PHE A 84 5.70 -12.57 1.59
N PRO A 85 4.83 -13.20 0.79
CA PRO A 85 3.54 -13.69 1.25
C PRO A 85 3.69 -14.66 2.43
N ARG A 86 2.74 -14.60 3.36
CA ARG A 86 2.71 -15.51 4.50
C ARG A 86 2.37 -16.92 4.04
N ASP A 87 3.14 -17.90 4.49
CA ASP A 87 2.74 -19.31 4.31
C ASP A 87 1.41 -19.58 5.02
N THR A 88 0.41 -19.97 4.27
CA THR A 88 -0.89 -20.37 4.81
C THR A 88 -0.82 -21.76 5.42
N VAL A 89 -0.75 -21.83 6.75
CA VAL A 89 -0.83 -23.11 7.48
C VAL A 89 -2.29 -23.43 7.77
N ARG A 90 -2.88 -24.25 6.93
CA ARG A 90 -4.32 -24.58 6.97
C ARG A 90 -4.73 -25.53 8.11
N ASN A 91 -3.81 -26.36 8.67
CA ASN A 91 -4.14 -27.51 9.53
C ASN A 91 -3.42 -27.56 10.88
N ARG A 92 -3.14 -26.44 11.54
CA ARG A 92 -2.52 -26.42 12.87
C ARG A 92 -3.41 -25.70 13.89
N GLY A 93 -3.36 -26.14 15.16
CA GLY A 93 -4.18 -25.62 16.26
C GLY A 93 -4.12 -24.09 16.43
N VAL A 94 -5.12 -23.53 17.11
CA VAL A 94 -5.33 -22.07 17.26
C VAL A 94 -4.10 -21.35 17.83
N VAL A 95 -3.41 -21.95 18.80
CA VAL A 95 -2.22 -21.37 19.45
C VAL A 95 -1.07 -21.23 18.47
N VAL A 96 -0.79 -22.27 17.67
CA VAL A 96 0.28 -22.27 16.66
C VAL A 96 -0.03 -21.24 15.57
N ARG A 97 -1.30 -21.10 15.19
CA ARG A 97 -1.75 -20.09 14.21
C ARG A 97 -1.55 -18.66 14.71
N LYS A 98 -1.88 -18.39 15.99
CA LYS A 98 -1.64 -17.05 16.61
C LYS A 98 -0.15 -16.74 16.72
N ALA A 99 0.68 -17.69 17.18
CA ALA A 99 2.13 -17.52 17.26
C ALA A 99 2.74 -17.23 15.87
N LYS A 100 2.30 -17.95 14.84
CA LYS A 100 2.77 -17.72 13.46
C LYS A 100 2.33 -16.35 12.90
N LEU A 101 1.15 -15.84 13.26
CA LEU A 101 0.72 -14.49 12.88
C LEU A 101 1.65 -13.43 13.49
N VAL A 102 2.00 -13.56 14.75
CA VAL A 102 2.93 -12.65 15.44
C VAL A 102 4.32 -12.68 14.79
N THR A 103 4.88 -13.87 14.57
CA THR A 103 6.20 -14.00 13.93
C THR A 103 6.22 -13.47 12.49
N SER A 104 5.13 -13.69 11.73
CA SER A 104 4.99 -13.11 10.39
C SER A 104 4.93 -11.59 10.43
N LYS A 105 4.24 -11.02 11.42
CA LYS A 105 4.18 -9.56 11.58
C LYS A 105 5.55 -8.97 11.93
N PHE A 106 6.33 -9.62 12.78
CA PHE A 106 7.72 -9.21 13.04
C PHE A 106 8.60 -9.27 11.78
N LYS A 107 8.46 -10.31 10.97
CA LYS A 107 9.18 -10.40 9.68
C LYS A 107 8.80 -9.23 8.74
N GLU A 108 7.51 -8.90 8.64
CA GLU A 108 7.05 -7.73 7.87
C GLU A 108 7.70 -6.43 8.37
N TRP A 109 7.77 -6.23 9.68
CA TRP A 109 8.41 -5.05 10.28
C TRP A 109 9.90 -4.95 9.95
N ILE A 110 10.64 -6.07 10.13
CA ILE A 110 12.08 -6.10 9.78
C ILE A 110 12.28 -5.84 8.29
N THR A 111 11.44 -6.43 7.44
CA THR A 111 11.51 -6.22 6.00
C THR A 111 11.17 -4.78 5.64
N ALA A 112 10.16 -4.18 6.27
CA ALA A 112 9.81 -2.78 6.06
C ALA A 112 10.95 -1.84 6.43
N LEU A 113 11.62 -2.07 7.58
CA LEU A 113 12.81 -1.29 7.97
C LEU A 113 13.96 -1.43 6.95
N LYS A 114 14.19 -2.65 6.43
CA LYS A 114 15.20 -2.88 5.39
C LYS A 114 14.86 -2.17 4.07
N LEU A 115 13.59 -2.18 3.67
CA LEU A 115 13.13 -1.45 2.49
C LEU A 115 13.39 0.05 2.65
N GLU A 116 12.99 0.65 3.78
CA GLU A 116 13.22 2.07 4.05
C GLU A 116 14.69 2.47 4.19
N TYR A 117 15.55 1.53 4.57
CA TYR A 117 16.99 1.77 4.61
C TYR A 117 17.63 1.78 3.22
N ASN A 118 17.11 1.00 2.29
CA ASN A 118 17.72 0.79 0.96
C ASN A 118 17.03 1.55 -0.17
N TYR A 119 15.80 2.02 0.02
CA TYR A 119 14.98 2.64 -1.02
C TYR A 119 14.37 3.95 -0.54
N THR A 120 14.19 4.89 -1.45
CA THR A 120 13.48 6.16 -1.19
C THR A 120 11.99 5.93 -1.04
N LYS A 121 11.28 6.90 -0.49
CA LYS A 121 9.82 6.87 -0.38
C LYS A 121 9.13 6.76 -1.74
N GLU A 122 9.69 7.42 -2.74
CA GLU A 122 9.25 7.38 -4.12
C GLU A 122 9.36 5.98 -4.71
N GLU A 123 10.52 5.34 -4.53
CA GLU A 123 10.75 3.96 -4.98
C GLU A 123 9.83 2.97 -4.26
N ILE A 124 9.63 3.12 -2.95
CA ILE A 124 8.72 2.28 -2.17
C ILE A 124 7.27 2.42 -2.66
N ALA A 125 6.81 3.65 -2.92
CA ALA A 125 5.48 3.90 -3.46
C ALA A 125 5.32 3.27 -4.85
N ALA A 126 6.30 3.44 -5.74
CA ALA A 126 6.30 2.81 -7.07
C ALA A 126 6.28 1.28 -6.97
N MET A 127 7.13 0.68 -6.13
CA MET A 127 7.14 -0.78 -5.91
C MET A 127 5.78 -1.28 -5.40
N TYR A 128 5.16 -0.57 -4.47
CA TYR A 128 3.84 -0.91 -3.96
C TYR A 128 2.79 -0.91 -5.08
N LEU A 129 2.70 0.18 -5.83
CA LEU A 129 1.76 0.34 -6.93
C LEU A 129 1.97 -0.69 -8.06
N ASN A 130 3.20 -1.17 -8.26
CA ASN A 130 3.49 -2.22 -9.24
C ASN A 130 3.17 -3.64 -8.75
N THR A 131 3.03 -3.86 -7.44
CA THR A 131 2.87 -5.21 -6.87
C THR A 131 1.48 -5.50 -6.33
N VAL A 132 0.74 -4.48 -5.92
CA VAL A 132 -0.57 -4.65 -5.31
C VAL A 132 -1.62 -5.09 -6.34
N GLU A 133 -2.59 -5.89 -5.88
CA GLU A 133 -3.75 -6.28 -6.67
C GLU A 133 -4.88 -5.26 -6.49
N PHE A 134 -5.35 -4.70 -7.60
CA PHE A 134 -6.44 -3.73 -7.66
C PHE A 134 -7.82 -4.38 -7.91
N GLY A 135 -7.98 -5.67 -7.63
CA GLY A 135 -9.19 -6.42 -7.96
C GLY A 135 -9.26 -6.85 -9.42
N SER A 136 -10.24 -7.67 -9.78
CA SER A 136 -10.45 -8.18 -11.13
C SER A 136 -9.19 -8.81 -11.77
N ASN A 137 -8.29 -9.39 -10.96
CA ASN A 137 -6.98 -9.90 -11.36
C ASN A 137 -6.04 -8.83 -11.98
N ALA A 138 -6.31 -7.55 -11.76
CA ALA A 138 -5.44 -6.47 -12.19
C ALA A 138 -4.30 -6.28 -11.18
N PHE A 139 -3.12 -6.79 -11.49
CA PHE A 139 -1.92 -6.65 -10.69
C PHE A 139 -1.06 -5.50 -11.20
N GLY A 140 -0.79 -4.55 -10.32
CA GLY A 140 -0.03 -3.33 -10.61
C GLY A 140 -0.86 -2.24 -11.27
N ILE A 141 -0.38 -1.00 -11.06
CA ILE A 141 -1.09 0.23 -11.46
C ILE A 141 -1.36 0.31 -12.96
N LYS A 142 -0.42 -0.13 -13.78
CA LYS A 142 -0.61 -0.11 -15.25
C LYS A 142 -1.76 -1.01 -15.67
N SER A 143 -1.80 -2.24 -15.16
CA SER A 143 -2.90 -3.17 -15.44
C SER A 143 -4.23 -2.64 -14.93
N ALA A 144 -4.24 -2.01 -13.74
CA ALA A 144 -5.44 -1.44 -13.16
C ALA A 144 -5.96 -0.24 -13.96
N ALA A 145 -5.09 0.71 -14.34
CA ALA A 145 -5.47 1.88 -15.14
C ALA A 145 -6.09 1.46 -16.49
N HIS A 146 -5.48 0.49 -17.16
CA HIS A 146 -6.05 -0.05 -18.40
C HIS A 146 -7.37 -0.80 -18.19
N THR A 147 -7.44 -1.66 -17.15
CA THR A 147 -8.63 -2.49 -16.91
C THR A 147 -9.85 -1.66 -16.55
N PHE A 148 -9.69 -0.65 -15.71
CA PHE A 148 -10.82 0.12 -15.18
C PHE A 148 -11.15 1.38 -15.98
N PHE A 149 -10.14 2.00 -16.62
CA PHE A 149 -10.31 3.31 -17.27
C PHE A 149 -9.79 3.37 -18.70
N ASN A 150 -9.13 2.30 -19.19
CA ASN A 150 -8.47 2.27 -20.51
C ASN A 150 -7.49 3.44 -20.71
N LYS A 151 -6.68 3.71 -19.67
CA LYS A 151 -5.71 4.82 -19.60
C LYS A 151 -4.34 4.33 -19.19
N GLU A 152 -3.30 5.12 -19.51
CA GLU A 152 -1.99 4.98 -18.87
C GLU A 152 -2.02 5.55 -17.44
N PRO A 153 -1.10 5.16 -16.55
CA PRO A 153 -1.09 5.62 -15.14
C PRO A 153 -0.95 7.13 -14.97
N ASP A 154 -0.24 7.82 -15.86
CA ASP A 154 -0.05 9.27 -15.87
C ASP A 154 -1.28 10.04 -16.38
N GLU A 155 -2.23 9.36 -17.02
CA GLU A 155 -3.50 9.95 -17.47
C GLU A 155 -4.61 9.90 -16.40
N LEU A 156 -4.34 9.26 -15.25
CA LEU A 156 -5.32 9.13 -14.18
C LEU A 156 -5.56 10.46 -13.49
N ASN A 157 -6.82 10.89 -13.46
CA ASN A 157 -7.22 12.04 -12.64
C ASN A 157 -7.36 11.64 -11.15
N VAL A 158 -7.60 12.64 -10.29
CA VAL A 158 -7.70 12.44 -8.83
C VAL A 158 -8.83 11.49 -8.45
N GLN A 159 -9.96 11.57 -9.14
CA GLN A 159 -11.14 10.73 -8.86
C GLN A 159 -10.87 9.27 -9.24
N GLU A 160 -10.30 9.03 -10.41
CA GLU A 160 -9.91 7.69 -10.88
C GLU A 160 -8.85 7.07 -9.98
N ALA A 161 -7.85 7.85 -9.59
CA ALA A 161 -6.83 7.45 -8.63
C ALA A 161 -7.45 7.05 -7.27
N ALA A 162 -8.39 7.84 -6.76
CA ALA A 162 -9.09 7.54 -5.51
C ALA A 162 -9.93 6.26 -5.61
N VAL A 163 -10.58 6.02 -6.75
CA VAL A 163 -11.34 4.78 -7.01
C VAL A 163 -10.40 3.57 -6.98
N LEU A 164 -9.27 3.61 -7.68
CA LEU A 164 -8.31 2.50 -7.69
C LEU A 164 -7.78 2.19 -6.29
N VAL A 165 -7.41 3.20 -5.52
CA VAL A 165 -6.95 2.99 -4.13
C VAL A 165 -8.10 2.44 -3.27
N GLY A 166 -9.33 2.91 -3.47
CA GLY A 166 -10.52 2.37 -2.80
C GLY A 166 -10.74 0.89 -3.06
N VAL A 167 -10.50 0.42 -4.29
CA VAL A 167 -10.60 -1.01 -4.66
C VAL A 167 -9.54 -1.86 -3.94
N VAL A 168 -8.32 -1.35 -3.76
CA VAL A 168 -7.27 -2.06 -2.99
C VAL A 168 -7.73 -2.32 -1.55
N ASN A 169 -8.44 -1.37 -0.96
CA ASN A 169 -8.95 -1.46 0.42
C ASN A 169 -10.21 -2.31 0.57
N ALA A 170 -10.98 -2.44 -0.48
CA ALA A 170 -12.21 -3.22 -0.51
C ALA A 170 -12.05 -4.40 -1.49
N PRO A 171 -11.28 -5.43 -1.14
CA PRO A 171 -11.17 -6.61 -1.99
C PRO A 171 -12.56 -7.17 -2.19
N THR A 172 -12.98 -7.27 -3.43
CA THR A 172 -14.27 -7.85 -3.85
C THR A 172 -14.47 -9.20 -3.17
N ARG A 173 -15.57 -9.29 -2.45
CA ARG A 173 -16.08 -10.55 -1.91
C ARG A 173 -16.54 -11.46 -3.04
#